data_32d3fa5a7e55d033eb412a48d8c0791d
#
_entry.id   32d3fa5a7e55d033eb412a48d8c0791d
#
_cell.length_a   1.000
_cell.length_b   1.000
_cell.length_c   1.000
_cell.angle_alpha   90.00
_cell.angle_beta   90.00
_cell.angle_gamma   90.00
#
_symmetry.space_group_name_H-M   'P 1'
#
loop_
_entity.id
_entity.type
_entity.pdbx_description
1 polymer ?
#
loop_
_entity_poly.entity_id
_entity_poly.type
_entity_poly.pdbx_seq_one_letter_code
_entity_poly.pdbx_strand_id
1 'polypeptide(L)'
;MKKQIISLIIIIFSLISFHTHASEQNWKPAQDGDKIILIRHAKAPGGGDPEGFKIEDCKTQRNLDMMGINQAKKIGKLFREKKVKIDKVLSSQWCRCKDTAKYAFGNFKEFSALNSTYTPPYDQNEKQQIRDLKNYVSNWNGKEGN
;
A
#
# COMPACT_ATOMS: atom_id res chain seq x y z
N MET A 1 13.82 16.04 54.02
CA MET A 1 13.43 16.77 52.82
C MET A 1 14.28 16.41 51.60
N LYS A 2 15.60 16.37 51.62
CA LYS A 2 16.46 16.05 50.45
C LYS A 2 16.26 14.65 49.88
N LYS A 3 15.95 13.61 50.66
CA LYS A 3 15.72 12.23 50.19
C LYS A 3 14.41 12.07 49.40
N GLN A 4 13.37 12.82 49.71
CA GLN A 4 12.08 12.78 48.99
C GLN A 4 12.17 13.47 47.61
N ILE A 5 12.97 14.52 47.48
CA ILE A 5 13.18 15.23 46.23
C ILE A 5 13.92 14.35 45.21
N ILE A 6 14.92 13.58 45.67
CA ILE A 6 15.67 12.65 44.82
C ILE A 6 14.77 11.53 44.29
N SER A 7 13.86 10.99 45.13
CA SER A 7 12.90 9.96 44.72
C SER A 7 11.91 10.45 43.67
N LEU A 8 11.48 11.71 43.78
CA LEU A 8 10.56 12.34 42.80
C LEU A 8 11.22 12.55 41.43
N ILE A 9 12.51 12.94 41.42
CA ILE A 9 13.26 13.14 40.16
C ILE A 9 13.48 11.82 39.42
N ILE A 10 13.70 10.71 40.12
CA ILE A 10 13.87 9.38 39.53
C ILE A 10 12.55 8.91 38.88
N ILE A 11 11.41 9.18 39.48
CA ILE A 11 10.09 8.82 38.94
C ILE A 11 9.76 9.64 37.66
N ILE A 12 10.15 10.92 37.60
CA ILE A 12 9.94 11.77 36.42
C ILE A 12 10.83 11.33 35.28
N PHE A 13 12.03 10.81 35.53
CA PHE A 13 12.93 10.32 34.48
C PHE A 13 12.48 8.99 33.85
N SER A 14 11.69 8.17 34.58
CA SER A 14 11.13 6.91 34.04
C SER A 14 9.89 7.10 33.16
N LEU A 15 9.36 8.32 33.04
CA LEU A 15 8.25 8.68 32.17
C LEU A 15 8.70 9.23 30.79
N ILE A 16 10.01 9.24 30.52
CA ILE A 16 10.49 9.51 29.15
C ILE A 16 10.09 8.31 28.30
N SER A 17 8.92 8.43 27.72
CA SER A 17 8.32 7.49 26.80
C SER A 17 9.34 7.11 25.73
N PHE A 18 9.68 5.84 25.66
CA PHE A 18 10.27 5.23 24.50
C PHE A 18 9.27 5.34 23.33
N HIS A 19 9.23 6.49 22.70
CA HIS A 19 8.55 6.62 21.41
C HIS A 19 9.35 5.79 20.43
N THR A 20 8.82 4.65 20.16
CA THR A 20 9.38 3.57 19.39
C THR A 20 9.95 4.03 18.06
N HIS A 21 11.25 3.91 17.88
CA HIS A 21 11.96 3.98 16.60
C HIS A 21 11.56 2.86 15.60
N ALA A 22 10.62 2.00 15.97
CA ALA A 22 10.15 0.88 15.15
C ALA A 22 9.63 1.30 13.77
N SER A 23 9.11 2.53 13.62
CA SER A 23 8.55 3.00 12.35
C SER A 23 9.62 3.40 11.32
N GLU A 24 10.75 3.97 11.73
CA GLU A 24 11.80 4.42 10.81
C GLU A 24 12.58 3.24 10.22
N GLN A 25 12.91 2.25 11.04
CA GLN A 25 13.65 1.07 10.61
C GLN A 25 12.90 0.27 9.54
N ASN A 26 11.57 0.29 9.55
CA ASN A 26 10.75 -0.40 8.55
C ASN A 26 10.76 0.26 7.16
N TRP A 27 11.13 1.54 7.05
CA TRP A 27 11.21 2.25 5.77
C TRP A 27 12.55 2.06 5.07
N LYS A 28 13.60 1.71 5.80
CA LYS A 28 14.95 1.59 5.26
C LYS A 28 15.03 0.68 4.03
N PRO A 29 14.45 -0.54 4.01
CA PRO A 29 14.49 -1.38 2.81
C PRO A 29 13.83 -0.73 1.59
N ALA A 30 12.74 0.02 1.78
CA ALA A 30 12.07 0.73 0.70
C ALA A 30 12.86 1.96 0.23
N GLN A 31 13.58 2.63 1.13
CA GLN A 31 14.47 3.75 0.80
C GLN A 31 15.69 3.30 0.01
N ASP A 32 16.20 2.11 0.31
CA ASP A 32 17.38 1.53 -0.39
C ASP A 32 17.05 1.12 -1.83
N GLY A 33 15.76 1.01 -2.19
CA GLY A 33 15.31 0.61 -3.52
C GLY A 33 15.43 -0.90 -3.76
N ASP A 34 15.23 -1.30 -5.02
CA ASP A 34 15.28 -2.71 -5.44
C ASP A 34 14.28 -3.61 -4.71
N LYS A 35 13.11 -3.08 -4.42
CA LYS A 35 12.04 -3.82 -3.77
C LYS A 35 10.76 -3.79 -4.58
N ILE A 36 9.99 -4.86 -4.48
CA ILE A 36 8.61 -4.89 -4.93
C ILE A 36 7.73 -4.69 -3.71
N ILE A 37 6.97 -3.59 -3.70
CA ILE A 37 6.12 -3.20 -2.59
C ILE A 37 4.68 -3.53 -2.96
N LEU A 38 4.04 -4.42 -2.21
CA LEU A 38 2.63 -4.79 -2.41
C LEU A 38 1.74 -3.97 -1.49
N ILE A 39 0.78 -3.27 -2.09
CA ILE A 39 -0.19 -2.45 -1.37
C ILE A 39 -1.59 -2.90 -1.74
N ARG A 40 -2.43 -3.17 -0.73
CA ARG A 40 -3.86 -3.35 -0.96
C ARG A 40 -4.49 -2.00 -1.31
N HIS A 41 -5.55 -2.02 -2.14
CA HIS A 41 -6.32 -0.81 -2.40
C HIS A 41 -6.79 -0.11 -1.12
N ALA A 42 -6.93 1.21 -1.16
CA ALA A 42 -7.44 2.02 -0.07
C ALA A 42 -8.91 1.67 0.26
N LYS A 43 -9.45 2.27 1.31
CA LYS A 43 -10.78 1.92 1.80
C LYS A 43 -11.84 2.02 0.70
N ALA A 44 -12.50 0.88 0.45
CA ALA A 44 -13.67 0.76 -0.40
C ALA A 44 -14.74 0.03 0.40
N PRO A 45 -15.85 0.68 0.78
CA PRO A 45 -16.90 0.09 1.62
C PRO A 45 -17.55 -1.12 0.96
N GLY A 46 -18.05 -2.06 1.76
CA GLY A 46 -18.73 -3.27 1.30
C GLY A 46 -17.84 -4.50 1.23
N GLY A 47 -18.45 -5.65 1.04
CA GLY A 47 -17.81 -6.97 1.11
C GLY A 47 -17.41 -7.58 -0.24
N GLY A 48 -17.77 -6.95 -1.36
CA GLY A 48 -17.50 -7.46 -2.70
C GLY A 48 -17.96 -6.46 -3.76
N ASP A 49 -17.78 -6.79 -5.02
CA ASP A 49 -18.39 -6.04 -6.11
C ASP A 49 -19.86 -6.48 -6.26
N PRO A 50 -20.78 -5.61 -6.73
CA PRO A 50 -22.15 -5.98 -7.03
C PRO A 50 -22.22 -7.14 -8.04
N GLU A 51 -23.29 -7.91 -7.99
CA GLU A 51 -23.55 -8.92 -9.00
C GLU A 51 -23.60 -8.31 -10.40
N GLY A 52 -22.99 -8.95 -11.37
CA GLY A 52 -22.94 -8.49 -12.76
C GLY A 52 -22.06 -7.27 -13.00
N PHE A 53 -21.18 -6.91 -12.07
CA PHE A 53 -20.22 -5.84 -12.30
C PHE A 53 -19.35 -6.09 -13.53
N LYS A 54 -18.90 -5.02 -14.15
CA LYS A 54 -18.01 -5.05 -15.33
C LYS A 54 -16.69 -4.36 -14.97
N ILE A 55 -15.57 -5.01 -15.32
CA ILE A 55 -14.24 -4.50 -14.98
C ILE A 55 -13.93 -3.18 -15.71
N GLU A 56 -14.53 -2.96 -16.86
CA GLU A 56 -14.36 -1.76 -17.68
C GLU A 56 -15.27 -0.60 -17.24
N ASP A 57 -16.30 -0.88 -16.41
CA ASP A 57 -17.25 0.13 -15.95
C ASP A 57 -17.21 0.33 -14.44
N CYS A 58 -16.53 1.39 -14.03
CA CYS A 58 -16.39 1.74 -12.61
C CYS A 58 -17.73 1.99 -11.90
N LYS A 59 -18.78 2.36 -12.61
CA LYS A 59 -20.10 2.61 -12.00
C LYS A 59 -20.74 1.32 -11.48
N THR A 60 -20.34 0.19 -12.02
CA THR A 60 -20.84 -1.13 -11.61
C THR A 60 -20.01 -1.77 -10.51
N GLN A 61 -18.89 -1.17 -10.12
CA GLN A 61 -17.96 -1.72 -9.16
C GLN A 61 -18.09 -1.10 -7.77
N ARG A 62 -17.57 -1.80 -6.79
CA ARG A 62 -17.29 -1.25 -5.47
C ARG A 62 -16.06 -0.34 -5.53
N ASN A 63 -16.25 0.94 -5.26
CA ASN A 63 -15.23 1.97 -5.41
C ASN A 63 -14.77 2.54 -4.07
N LEU A 64 -13.70 3.36 -4.10
CA LEU A 64 -13.25 4.11 -2.94
C LEU A 64 -14.34 5.09 -2.47
N ASP A 65 -14.49 5.23 -1.17
CA ASP A 65 -15.18 6.37 -0.59
C ASP A 65 -14.21 7.56 -0.37
N MET A 66 -14.71 8.68 0.12
CA MET A 66 -13.86 9.85 0.43
C MET A 66 -12.76 9.54 1.44
N MET A 67 -13.00 8.62 2.38
CA MET A 67 -11.97 8.18 3.33
C MET A 67 -10.89 7.38 2.62
N GLY A 68 -11.25 6.52 1.67
CA GLY A 68 -10.31 5.77 0.84
C GLY A 68 -9.47 6.68 -0.04
N ILE A 69 -10.09 7.69 -0.68
CA ILE A 69 -9.35 8.68 -1.47
C ILE A 69 -8.32 9.42 -0.60
N ASN A 70 -8.74 9.87 0.60
CA ASN A 70 -7.83 10.55 1.53
C ASN A 70 -6.74 9.61 2.05
N GLN A 71 -7.04 8.33 2.28
CA GLN A 71 -6.05 7.31 2.64
C GLN A 71 -5.02 7.13 1.53
N ALA A 72 -5.45 7.01 0.27
CA ALA A 72 -4.54 6.89 -0.86
C ALA A 72 -3.60 8.11 -0.98
N LYS A 73 -4.14 9.32 -0.87
CA LYS A 73 -3.35 10.56 -0.86
C LYS A 73 -2.32 10.56 0.28
N LYS A 74 -2.71 10.11 1.48
CA LYS A 74 -1.83 10.01 2.65
C LYS A 74 -0.71 8.99 2.42
N ILE A 75 -1.00 7.85 1.81
CA ILE A 75 0.02 6.86 1.42
C ILE A 75 1.06 7.52 0.52
N GLY A 76 0.65 8.16 -0.55
CA GLY A 76 1.59 8.82 -1.47
C GLY A 76 2.40 9.93 -0.82
N LYS A 77 1.77 10.73 0.06
CA LYS A 77 2.47 11.74 0.86
C LYS A 77 3.56 11.10 1.72
N LEU A 78 3.24 9.99 2.41
CA LEU A 78 4.17 9.29 3.27
C LEU A 78 5.38 8.73 2.50
N PHE A 79 5.16 8.14 1.33
CA PHE A 79 6.27 7.65 0.48
C PHE A 79 7.22 8.78 0.08
N ARG A 80 6.68 9.95 -0.27
CA ARG A 80 7.50 11.13 -0.59
C ARG A 80 8.27 11.66 0.63
N GLU A 81 7.61 11.77 1.79
CA GLU A 81 8.24 12.22 3.04
C GLU A 81 9.36 11.28 3.47
N LYS A 82 9.17 9.98 3.29
CA LYS A 82 10.17 8.95 3.57
C LYS A 82 11.21 8.80 2.46
N LYS A 83 11.15 9.62 1.40
CA LYS A 83 12.10 9.61 0.28
C LYS A 83 12.23 8.24 -0.40
N VAL A 84 11.14 7.48 -0.46
CA VAL A 84 11.09 6.22 -1.19
C VAL A 84 11.05 6.50 -2.69
N LYS A 85 12.06 6.05 -3.41
CA LYS A 85 12.12 6.20 -4.87
C LYS A 85 11.24 5.15 -5.53
N ILE A 86 10.26 5.58 -6.29
CA ILE A 86 9.35 4.73 -7.05
C ILE A 86 9.71 4.82 -8.53
N ASP A 87 10.07 3.68 -9.13
CA ASP A 87 10.31 3.55 -10.56
C ASP A 87 9.02 3.24 -11.32
N LYS A 88 8.27 2.23 -10.85
CA LYS A 88 7.05 1.78 -11.51
C LYS A 88 5.92 1.63 -10.52
N VAL A 89 4.72 1.96 -10.97
CA VAL A 89 3.48 1.66 -10.26
C VAL A 89 2.62 0.79 -11.15
N LEU A 90 2.32 -0.41 -10.68
CA LEU A 90 1.40 -1.33 -11.33
C LEU A 90 0.10 -1.42 -10.55
N SER A 91 -1.00 -1.50 -11.26
CA SER A 91 -2.32 -1.64 -10.66
C SER A 91 -3.11 -2.76 -11.30
N SER A 92 -3.90 -3.45 -10.51
CA SER A 92 -5.01 -4.24 -11.02
C SER A 92 -5.98 -3.35 -11.81
N GLN A 93 -6.76 -3.95 -12.68
CA GLN A 93 -7.75 -3.27 -13.52
C GLN A 93 -9.01 -2.82 -12.74
N TRP A 94 -9.20 -3.29 -11.50
CA TRP A 94 -10.30 -2.83 -10.64
C TRP A 94 -10.19 -1.34 -10.34
N CYS A 95 -11.29 -0.62 -10.47
CA CYS A 95 -11.31 0.85 -10.34
C CYS A 95 -10.80 1.32 -8.98
N ARG A 96 -11.15 0.66 -7.86
CA ARG A 96 -10.59 0.97 -6.53
C ARG A 96 -9.07 0.83 -6.45
N CYS A 97 -8.48 -0.10 -7.23
CA CYS A 97 -7.03 -0.26 -7.29
C CYS A 97 -6.39 0.86 -8.13
N LYS A 98 -6.96 1.14 -9.31
CA LYS A 98 -6.53 2.24 -10.19
C LYS A 98 -6.62 3.58 -9.48
N ASP A 99 -7.71 3.86 -8.79
CA ASP A 99 -7.88 5.08 -8.02
C ASP A 99 -6.88 5.18 -6.87
N THR A 100 -6.61 4.07 -6.16
CA THR A 100 -5.57 4.06 -5.13
C THR A 100 -4.21 4.42 -5.71
N ALA A 101 -3.81 3.81 -6.82
CA ALA A 101 -2.55 4.10 -7.50
C ALA A 101 -2.49 5.55 -7.99
N LYS A 102 -3.57 6.03 -8.63
CA LYS A 102 -3.68 7.40 -9.12
C LYS A 102 -3.55 8.44 -8.01
N TYR A 103 -4.30 8.30 -6.93
CA TYR A 103 -4.28 9.28 -5.83
C TYR A 103 -3.01 9.23 -4.99
N ALA A 104 -2.35 8.07 -4.89
CA ALA A 104 -1.10 7.96 -4.16
C ALA A 104 0.11 8.40 -4.99
N PHE A 105 0.21 7.93 -6.24
CA PHE A 105 1.44 8.02 -7.04
C PHE A 105 1.28 8.78 -8.37
N GLY A 106 0.07 9.11 -8.76
CA GLY A 106 -0.22 9.81 -10.02
C GLY A 106 -0.32 8.85 -11.21
N ASN A 107 0.81 8.51 -11.80
CA ASN A 107 0.87 7.62 -12.96
C ASN A 107 0.97 6.15 -12.53
N PHE A 108 0.32 5.27 -13.29
CA PHE A 108 0.40 3.83 -13.10
C PHE A 108 0.17 3.10 -14.44
N LYS A 109 0.54 1.84 -14.50
CA LYS A 109 0.24 0.92 -15.61
C LYS A 109 -0.67 -0.19 -15.09
N GLU A 110 -1.70 -0.52 -15.86
CA GLU A 110 -2.52 -1.69 -15.57
C GLU A 110 -1.71 -2.98 -15.78
N PHE A 111 -1.89 -3.92 -14.88
CA PHE A 111 -1.27 -5.24 -14.94
C PHE A 111 -2.29 -6.28 -14.47
N SER A 112 -2.85 -7.01 -15.42
CA SER A 112 -3.94 -7.95 -15.18
C SER A 112 -3.57 -9.10 -14.23
N ALA A 113 -2.28 -9.42 -14.10
CA ALA A 113 -1.82 -10.41 -13.13
C ALA A 113 -2.08 -10.00 -11.66
N LEU A 114 -2.44 -8.73 -11.40
CA LEU A 114 -2.87 -8.24 -10.09
C LEU A 114 -4.38 -8.25 -9.90
N ASN A 115 -5.15 -8.73 -10.87
CA ASN A 115 -6.60 -8.80 -10.77
C ASN A 115 -7.05 -9.78 -9.68
N SER A 116 -8.22 -9.53 -9.11
CA SER A 116 -8.81 -10.47 -8.14
C SER A 116 -9.25 -11.75 -8.85
N THR A 117 -8.98 -12.89 -8.22
CA THR A 117 -9.45 -14.21 -8.64
C THR A 117 -10.55 -14.74 -7.71
N TYR A 118 -11.13 -13.86 -6.90
CA TYR A 118 -12.09 -14.25 -5.88
C TYR A 118 -13.49 -14.57 -6.45
N THR A 119 -13.86 -13.99 -7.60
CA THR A 119 -15.22 -14.07 -8.14
C THR A 119 -15.20 -14.51 -9.60
N PRO A 120 -16.06 -15.44 -10.01
CA PRO A 120 -16.26 -15.77 -11.43
C PRO A 120 -16.64 -14.54 -12.26
N PRO A 121 -16.20 -14.47 -13.53
CA PRO A 121 -15.37 -15.45 -14.25
C PRO A 121 -13.85 -15.26 -14.02
N TYR A 122 -13.43 -14.36 -13.16
CA TYR A 122 -12.03 -13.95 -12.98
C TYR A 122 -11.18 -15.00 -12.24
N ASP A 123 -11.81 -15.90 -11.46
CA ASP A 123 -11.18 -17.04 -10.80
C ASP A 123 -10.49 -18.00 -11.80
N GLN A 124 -11.00 -18.10 -13.01
CA GLN A 124 -10.43 -18.95 -14.06
C GLN A 124 -9.02 -18.51 -14.50
N ASN A 125 -8.66 -17.25 -14.22
CA ASN A 125 -7.37 -16.68 -14.62
C ASN A 125 -6.24 -16.92 -13.61
N GLU A 126 -6.53 -17.47 -12.44
CA GLU A 126 -5.58 -17.56 -11.31
C GLU A 126 -4.23 -18.17 -11.71
N LYS A 127 -4.24 -19.33 -12.37
CA LYS A 127 -3.00 -20.01 -12.77
C LYS A 127 -2.13 -19.17 -13.70
N GLN A 128 -2.76 -18.46 -14.64
CA GLN A 128 -2.03 -17.60 -15.57
C GLN A 128 -1.50 -16.36 -14.84
N GLN A 129 -2.30 -15.72 -14.01
CA GLN A 129 -1.91 -14.57 -13.22
C GLN A 129 -0.72 -14.87 -12.31
N ILE A 130 -0.71 -16.04 -11.64
CA ILE A 130 0.41 -16.49 -10.81
C ILE A 130 1.69 -16.64 -11.64
N ARG A 131 1.60 -17.23 -12.85
CA ARG A 131 2.77 -17.35 -13.74
C ARG A 131 3.30 -15.98 -14.16
N ASP A 132 2.42 -15.08 -14.57
CA ASP A 132 2.79 -13.75 -15.06
C ASP A 132 3.41 -12.91 -13.94
N LEU A 133 2.84 -12.99 -12.73
CA LEU A 133 3.37 -12.30 -11.56
C LEU A 133 4.76 -12.85 -11.16
N LYS A 134 4.93 -14.18 -11.15
CA LYS A 134 6.24 -14.79 -10.88
C LYS A 134 7.28 -14.36 -11.91
N ASN A 135 6.93 -14.38 -13.19
CA ASN A 135 7.82 -13.94 -14.27
C ASN A 135 8.19 -12.47 -14.10
N TYR A 136 7.21 -11.61 -13.76
CA TYR A 136 7.48 -10.20 -13.52
C TYR A 136 8.46 -9.99 -12.36
N VAL A 137 8.20 -10.65 -11.22
CA VAL A 137 9.06 -10.57 -10.03
C VAL A 137 10.48 -11.09 -10.31
N SER A 138 10.60 -12.24 -11.01
CA SER A 138 11.91 -12.83 -11.31
C SER A 138 12.76 -11.98 -12.26
N ASN A 139 12.11 -11.14 -13.09
CA ASN A 139 12.80 -10.25 -14.04
C ASN A 139 12.95 -8.81 -13.50
N TRP A 140 12.50 -8.54 -12.29
CA TRP A 140 12.67 -7.23 -11.66
C TRP A 140 14.14 -6.98 -11.32
N ASN A 141 14.69 -5.85 -11.72
CA ASN A 141 16.09 -5.52 -11.48
C ASN A 141 16.33 -4.34 -10.53
N GLY A 142 15.26 -3.60 -10.18
CA GLY A 142 15.27 -2.53 -9.19
C GLY A 142 16.28 -1.37 -9.39
N LYS A 143 16.95 -1.29 -10.55
CA LYS A 143 18.02 -0.31 -10.80
C LYS A 143 17.55 1.13 -10.71
N GLU A 144 16.29 1.40 -11.08
CA GLU A 144 15.72 2.74 -11.12
C GLU A 144 14.94 3.11 -9.86
N GLY A 145 14.67 2.16 -8.98
CA GLY A 145 13.89 2.36 -7.73
C GLY A 145 13.09 1.12 -7.32
N ASN A 146 11.93 1.33 -6.74
CA ASN A 146 10.98 0.28 -6.34
C ASN A 146 9.83 0.17 -7.33
#